data_4866c39979faa56b6317910eb94d39af
#
_entry.id   4866c39979faa56b6317910eb94d39af
#
_cell.length_a   1.000
_cell.length_b   1.000
_cell.length_c   1.000
_cell.angle_alpha   90.00
_cell.angle_beta   90.00
_cell.angle_gamma   90.00
#
_symmetry.space_group_name_H-M   'P 1'
#
loop_
_entity.id
_entity.type
_entity.pdbx_description
1 polymer ?
#
loop_
_entity_poly.entity_id
_entity_poly.type
_entity_poly.pdbx_seq_one_letter_code
_entity_poly.pdbx_strand_id
1 'polypeptide(L)'
;MKVIIVENYEEMSAKAAELLTNIVKNNPKAVLGLATGSSPIGTYQNMAKDHRENGTSYKDIVSVNLDEYVGLTADHDQSYAYFMYENLFKNIDINLASTNLPSGSAKDLQAECDRYNKLLETYQQDVQVLGLGSNGHIGFNEPGTPFGSVTHLVDLAESTIKDNSRLFQSIDEVPRQALSMGIKNIMNAKSILVVVSGKNKAQAVYGMVKGEVTTNLPASVLQLHPNVTVICDKDAASLL
;
A
#
# COMPACT_ATOMS: atom_id res chain seq x y z
N MET A 1 12.29 -14.10 0.52
CA MET A 1 10.82 -13.91 0.65
C MET A 1 10.25 -15.02 1.53
N LYS A 2 9.45 -14.64 2.54
CA LYS A 2 8.72 -15.56 3.44
C LYS A 2 7.24 -15.54 3.07
N VAL A 3 6.63 -16.71 2.83
CA VAL A 3 5.19 -16.82 2.54
C VAL A 3 4.49 -17.46 3.74
N ILE A 4 3.42 -16.82 4.20
CA ILE A 4 2.55 -17.28 5.29
C ILE A 4 1.16 -17.47 4.70
N ILE A 5 0.69 -18.70 4.64
CA ILE A 5 -0.64 -19.05 4.15
C ILE A 5 -1.57 -19.21 5.35
N VAL A 6 -2.71 -18.54 5.30
CA VAL A 6 -3.74 -18.53 6.33
C VAL A 6 -5.09 -18.97 5.75
N GLU A 7 -6.09 -19.21 6.59
CA GLU A 7 -7.37 -19.75 6.13
C GLU A 7 -8.15 -18.77 5.23
N ASN A 8 -8.22 -17.49 5.64
CA ASN A 8 -9.11 -16.49 5.04
C ASN A 8 -8.58 -15.07 5.22
N TYR A 9 -9.35 -14.09 4.71
CA TYR A 9 -9.07 -12.67 4.81
C TYR A 9 -8.93 -12.19 6.27
N GLU A 10 -9.76 -12.69 7.18
CA GLU A 10 -9.76 -12.29 8.59
C GLU A 10 -8.45 -12.69 9.27
N GLU A 11 -7.98 -13.92 9.03
CA GLU A 11 -6.68 -14.38 9.57
C GLU A 11 -5.50 -13.65 8.93
N MET A 12 -5.56 -13.39 7.60
CA MET A 12 -4.57 -12.56 6.91
C MET A 12 -4.47 -11.19 7.56
N SER A 13 -5.60 -10.55 7.78
CA SER A 13 -5.70 -9.22 8.37
C SER A 13 -5.17 -9.19 9.81
N ALA A 14 -5.55 -10.16 10.64
CA ALA A 14 -5.06 -10.28 12.02
C ALA A 14 -3.55 -10.51 12.07
N LYS A 15 -3.03 -11.39 11.20
CA LYS A 15 -1.60 -11.70 11.15
C LYS A 15 -0.77 -10.51 10.65
N ALA A 16 -1.27 -9.76 9.68
CA ALA A 16 -0.64 -8.54 9.20
C ALA A 16 -0.61 -7.45 10.28
N ALA A 17 -1.73 -7.26 11.00
CA ALA A 17 -1.78 -6.32 12.11
C ALA A 17 -0.81 -6.70 13.25
N GLU A 18 -0.72 -7.98 13.61
CA GLU A 18 0.26 -8.47 14.59
C GLU A 18 1.69 -8.08 14.21
N LEU A 19 2.08 -8.25 12.94
CA LEU A 19 3.41 -7.87 12.47
C LEU A 19 3.64 -6.34 12.56
N LEU A 20 2.67 -5.54 12.13
CA LEU A 20 2.79 -4.09 12.16
C LEU A 20 2.82 -3.55 13.59
N THR A 21 1.94 -4.03 14.47
CA THR A 21 1.93 -3.62 15.89
C THR A 21 3.21 -4.01 16.61
N ASN A 22 3.79 -5.18 16.29
CA ASN A 22 5.08 -5.58 16.84
C ASN A 22 6.23 -4.66 16.38
N ILE A 23 6.21 -4.21 15.11
CA ILE A 23 7.18 -3.20 14.63
C ILE A 23 7.06 -1.92 15.46
N VAL A 24 5.85 -1.41 15.68
CA VAL A 24 5.59 -0.19 16.45
C VAL A 24 6.00 -0.37 17.93
N LYS A 25 5.66 -1.51 18.55
CA LYS A 25 6.05 -1.82 19.95
C LYS A 25 7.55 -1.86 20.12
N ASN A 26 8.29 -2.38 19.14
CA ASN A 26 9.75 -2.47 19.17
C ASN A 26 10.45 -1.16 18.75
N ASN A 27 9.80 -0.35 17.92
CA ASN A 27 10.26 0.96 17.47
C ASN A 27 9.12 1.97 17.48
N PRO A 28 8.86 2.67 18.59
CA PRO A 28 7.80 3.68 18.69
C PRO A 28 7.91 4.85 17.70
N LYS A 29 9.06 5.02 17.06
CA LYS A 29 9.31 6.03 16.02
C LYS A 29 9.40 5.42 14.63
N ALA A 30 8.81 4.23 14.43
CA ALA A 30 8.82 3.55 13.14
C ALA A 30 8.19 4.41 12.04
N VAL A 31 8.71 4.27 10.83
CA VAL A 31 8.10 4.80 9.61
C VAL A 31 7.31 3.68 8.95
N LEU A 32 5.99 3.84 8.89
CA LEU A 32 5.08 2.88 8.27
C LEU A 32 4.72 3.32 6.86
N GLY A 33 5.12 2.55 5.86
CA GLY A 33 4.61 2.65 4.51
C GLY A 33 3.25 1.97 4.42
N LEU A 34 2.21 2.71 4.07
CA LEU A 34 0.82 2.25 4.09
C LEU A 34 0.21 2.21 2.68
N ALA A 35 -0.76 1.35 2.50
CA ALA A 35 -1.50 1.17 1.26
C ALA A 35 -2.99 1.44 1.48
N THR A 36 -3.71 1.80 0.42
CA THR A 36 -5.17 1.90 0.39
C THR A 36 -5.81 0.68 -0.29
N GLY A 37 -7.10 0.73 -0.52
CA GLY A 37 -7.85 -0.36 -1.13
C GLY A 37 -8.40 -1.36 -0.12
N SER A 38 -9.08 -2.39 -0.60
CA SER A 38 -9.82 -3.34 0.26
C SER A 38 -8.91 -4.29 1.05
N SER A 39 -7.73 -4.63 0.52
CA SER A 39 -6.84 -5.61 1.15
C SER A 39 -6.39 -5.24 2.57
N PRO A 40 -5.93 -4.01 2.86
CA PRO A 40 -5.42 -3.66 4.19
C PRO A 40 -6.50 -3.24 5.20
N ILE A 41 -7.77 -3.09 4.83
CA ILE A 41 -8.83 -2.59 5.74
C ILE A 41 -8.89 -3.41 7.04
N GLY A 42 -8.99 -4.72 6.92
CA GLY A 42 -9.05 -5.60 8.09
C GLY A 42 -7.78 -5.52 8.95
N THR A 43 -6.61 -5.30 8.33
CA THR A 43 -5.36 -5.07 9.04
C THR A 43 -5.44 -3.80 9.88
N TYR A 44 -5.94 -2.69 9.31
CA TYR A 44 -6.11 -1.42 10.02
C TYR A 44 -7.14 -1.51 11.14
N GLN A 45 -8.23 -2.23 10.93
CA GLN A 45 -9.23 -2.49 11.97
C GLN A 45 -8.63 -3.27 13.16
N ASN A 46 -7.78 -4.27 12.90
CA ASN A 46 -7.08 -5.02 13.94
C ASN A 46 -6.01 -4.18 14.66
N MET A 47 -5.29 -3.29 13.96
CA MET A 47 -4.37 -2.32 14.58
C MET A 47 -5.11 -1.37 15.52
N ALA A 48 -6.25 -0.82 15.08
CA ALA A 48 -7.10 0.03 15.90
C ALA A 48 -7.69 -0.71 17.11
N LYS A 49 -8.03 -1.97 16.94
CA LYS A 49 -8.46 -2.85 18.04
C LYS A 49 -7.34 -3.04 19.06
N ASP A 50 -6.11 -3.38 18.60
CA ASP A 50 -4.95 -3.56 19.49
C ASP A 50 -4.60 -2.26 20.23
N HIS A 51 -4.72 -1.09 19.59
CA HIS A 51 -4.58 0.20 20.24
C HIS A 51 -5.56 0.36 21.41
N ARG A 52 -6.85 0.09 21.18
CA ARG A 52 -7.88 0.24 22.23
C ARG A 52 -7.77 -0.78 23.36
N GLU A 53 -7.46 -2.05 23.03
CA GLU A 53 -7.50 -3.16 23.99
C GLU A 53 -6.16 -3.35 24.72
N ASN A 54 -5.03 -3.15 24.01
CA ASN A 54 -3.69 -3.44 24.51
C ASN A 54 -2.84 -2.17 24.71
N GLY A 55 -3.36 -0.98 24.35
CA GLY A 55 -2.69 0.29 24.58
C GLY A 55 -1.48 0.55 23.68
N THR A 56 -1.33 -0.15 22.54
CA THR A 56 -0.27 0.16 21.59
C THR A 56 -0.39 1.60 21.11
N SER A 57 0.63 2.42 21.33
CA SER A 57 0.62 3.84 20.94
C SER A 57 1.30 4.05 19.59
N TYR A 58 0.69 4.85 18.76
CA TYR A 58 1.15 5.25 17.43
C TYR A 58 1.51 6.74 17.37
N LYS A 59 1.55 7.44 18.53
CA LYS A 59 1.69 8.91 18.59
C LYS A 59 2.99 9.45 18.00
N ASP A 60 4.07 8.67 18.06
CA ASP A 60 5.41 9.07 17.63
C ASP A 60 5.82 8.45 16.27
N ILE A 61 4.96 7.63 15.64
CA ILE A 61 5.25 7.07 14.31
C ILE A 61 5.09 8.12 13.22
N VAL A 62 5.72 7.85 12.09
CA VAL A 62 5.47 8.55 10.82
C VAL A 62 4.81 7.58 9.86
N SER A 63 3.80 8.02 9.11
CA SER A 63 3.27 7.25 7.99
C SER A 63 3.57 7.90 6.66
N VAL A 64 3.82 7.08 5.64
CA VAL A 64 3.94 7.47 4.23
C VAL A 64 3.07 6.54 3.39
N ASN A 65 2.23 7.09 2.52
CA ASN A 65 1.35 6.29 1.67
C ASN A 65 1.92 6.12 0.26
N LEU A 66 1.49 5.05 -0.42
CA LEU A 66 1.95 4.71 -1.77
C LEU A 66 1.55 5.75 -2.81
N ASP A 67 0.34 6.27 -2.72
CA ASP A 67 -0.30 6.96 -3.84
C ASP A 67 -1.44 7.88 -3.40
N GLU A 68 -1.90 8.72 -4.33
CA GLU A 68 -3.09 9.53 -4.23
C GLU A 68 -3.63 9.87 -5.63
N TYR A 69 -4.93 9.97 -5.78
CA TYR A 69 -5.58 10.42 -7.00
C TYR A 69 -5.30 11.89 -7.32
N VAL A 70 -5.01 12.18 -8.59
CA VAL A 70 -4.91 13.57 -9.06
C VAL A 70 -6.30 14.18 -9.22
N GLY A 71 -6.44 15.42 -8.77
CA GLY A 71 -7.67 16.21 -8.86
C GLY A 71 -8.57 16.14 -7.62
N LEU A 72 -8.28 15.23 -6.67
CA LEU A 72 -9.03 15.16 -5.42
C LEU A 72 -8.30 15.94 -4.31
N THR A 73 -9.07 16.66 -3.50
CA THR A 73 -8.59 17.26 -2.25
C THR A 73 -8.58 16.22 -1.13
N ALA A 74 -7.79 16.45 -0.09
CA ALA A 74 -7.64 15.47 1.00
C ALA A 74 -8.94 15.20 1.78
N ASP A 75 -9.91 16.11 1.73
CA ASP A 75 -11.23 16.01 2.36
C ASP A 75 -12.29 15.38 1.45
N HIS A 76 -11.97 15.12 0.18
CA HIS A 76 -12.87 14.42 -0.74
C HIS A 76 -13.04 12.96 -0.28
N ASP A 77 -14.29 12.48 -0.20
CA ASP A 77 -14.64 11.17 0.35
C ASP A 77 -14.05 9.96 -0.41
N GLN A 78 -13.57 10.16 -1.64
CA GLN A 78 -12.88 9.16 -2.45
C GLN A 78 -11.36 9.38 -2.52
N SER A 79 -10.81 10.40 -1.82
CA SER A 79 -9.35 10.55 -1.73
C SER A 79 -8.73 9.46 -0.85
N TYR A 80 -7.48 9.11 -1.10
CA TYR A 80 -6.75 8.17 -0.25
C TYR A 80 -6.40 8.79 1.11
N ALA A 81 -6.26 10.11 1.17
CA ALA A 81 -6.15 10.82 2.45
C ALA A 81 -7.39 10.59 3.33
N TYR A 82 -8.58 10.75 2.77
CA TYR A 82 -9.85 10.47 3.47
C TYR A 82 -9.98 8.99 3.84
N PHE A 83 -9.64 8.08 2.90
CA PHE A 83 -9.63 6.64 3.17
C PHE A 83 -8.76 6.28 4.38
N MET A 84 -7.53 6.82 4.45
CA MET A 84 -6.61 6.54 5.56
C MET A 84 -7.12 7.12 6.88
N TYR A 85 -7.68 8.32 6.85
CA TYR A 85 -8.29 8.92 8.02
C TYR A 85 -9.43 8.06 8.57
N GLU A 86 -10.37 7.66 7.71
CA GLU A 86 -11.53 6.86 8.09
C GLU A 86 -11.16 5.44 8.58
N ASN A 87 -10.25 4.76 7.88
CA ASN A 87 -9.96 3.35 8.16
C ASN A 87 -8.87 3.13 9.22
N LEU A 88 -8.00 4.12 9.48
CA LEU A 88 -6.92 3.96 10.46
C LEU A 88 -6.75 5.19 11.36
N PHE A 89 -6.44 6.37 10.80
CA PHE A 89 -5.86 7.46 11.58
C PHE A 89 -6.78 7.98 12.68
N LYS A 90 -8.08 8.13 12.45
CA LYS A 90 -9.04 8.56 13.47
C LYS A 90 -9.26 7.53 14.60
N ASN A 91 -8.83 6.28 14.40
CA ASN A 91 -9.06 5.16 15.31
C ASN A 91 -7.83 4.80 16.16
N ILE A 92 -6.72 5.54 16.01
CA ILE A 92 -5.46 5.40 16.75
C ILE A 92 -4.95 6.78 17.19
N ASP A 93 -3.92 6.81 18.02
CA ASP A 93 -3.37 8.07 18.57
C ASP A 93 -2.27 8.72 17.71
N ILE A 94 -2.20 8.43 16.41
CA ILE A 94 -1.21 9.01 15.50
C ILE A 94 -1.34 10.53 15.43
N ASN A 95 -0.22 11.24 15.45
CA ASN A 95 -0.21 12.66 15.14
C ASN A 95 -0.46 12.88 13.64
N LEU A 96 -1.59 13.50 13.27
CA LEU A 96 -1.94 13.74 11.88
C LEU A 96 -0.88 14.57 11.12
N ALA A 97 -0.12 15.42 11.81
CA ALA A 97 1.01 16.13 11.19
C ALA A 97 2.18 15.21 10.79
N SER A 98 2.19 13.97 11.28
CA SER A 98 3.18 12.94 10.91
C SER A 98 2.67 11.97 9.84
N THR A 99 1.48 12.20 9.30
CA THR A 99 0.93 11.40 8.19
C THR A 99 1.26 12.07 6.85
N ASN A 100 1.76 11.31 5.90
CA ASN A 100 2.22 11.85 4.62
C ASN A 100 1.62 11.07 3.45
N LEU A 101 0.97 11.80 2.57
CA LEU A 101 0.49 11.32 1.27
C LEU A 101 0.99 12.27 0.18
N PRO A 102 1.09 11.83 -1.09
CA PRO A 102 1.22 12.74 -2.20
C PRO A 102 -0.01 13.67 -2.27
N SER A 103 0.16 14.90 -2.71
CA SER A 103 -0.94 15.85 -2.86
C SER A 103 -1.54 15.76 -4.27
N GLY A 104 -2.69 15.13 -4.42
CA GLY A 104 -3.42 15.05 -5.69
C GLY A 104 -3.94 16.41 -6.19
N SER A 105 -4.03 17.42 -5.33
CA SER A 105 -4.46 18.78 -5.65
C SER A 105 -3.28 19.75 -5.89
N ALA A 106 -2.03 19.26 -5.99
CA ALA A 106 -0.86 20.08 -6.26
C ALA A 106 -0.97 20.75 -7.64
N LYS A 107 -0.59 22.04 -7.72
CA LYS A 107 -0.61 22.80 -8.98
C LYS A 107 0.46 22.31 -9.96
N ASP A 108 1.60 21.87 -9.45
CA ASP A 108 2.71 21.30 -10.20
C ASP A 108 2.94 19.87 -9.71
N LEU A 109 2.46 18.91 -10.49
CA LEU A 109 2.50 17.48 -10.16
C LEU A 109 3.93 16.93 -10.18
N GLN A 110 4.82 17.48 -11.04
CA GLN A 110 6.22 17.06 -11.07
C GLN A 110 6.96 17.56 -9.82
N ALA A 111 6.75 18.81 -9.44
CA ALA A 111 7.32 19.34 -8.20
C ALA A 111 6.82 18.57 -6.96
N GLU A 112 5.56 18.08 -6.99
CA GLU A 112 5.03 17.25 -5.93
C GLU A 112 5.68 15.86 -5.90
N CYS A 113 5.92 15.23 -7.05
CA CYS A 113 6.69 13.99 -7.12
C CYS A 113 8.10 14.17 -6.53
N ASP A 114 8.77 15.26 -6.88
CA ASP A 114 10.12 15.56 -6.39
C ASP A 114 10.12 15.82 -4.87
N ARG A 115 9.11 16.57 -4.36
CA ARG A 115 8.90 16.77 -2.93
C ARG A 115 8.72 15.44 -2.20
N TYR A 116 7.88 14.57 -2.75
CA TYR A 116 7.58 13.28 -2.13
C TYR A 116 8.79 12.35 -2.15
N ASN A 117 9.57 12.34 -3.22
CA ASN A 117 10.84 11.60 -3.27
C ASN A 117 11.83 12.07 -2.19
N LYS A 118 11.99 13.38 -1.98
CA LYS A 118 12.83 13.92 -0.89
C LYS A 118 12.31 13.55 0.50
N LEU A 119 10.99 13.53 0.67
CA LEU A 119 10.37 13.08 1.92
C LEU A 119 10.72 11.61 2.20
N LEU A 120 10.65 10.73 1.19
CA LEU A 120 10.99 9.32 1.31
C LEU A 120 12.49 9.07 1.57
N GLU A 121 13.38 9.98 1.14
CA GLU A 121 14.80 9.94 1.53
C GLU A 121 14.99 10.24 3.02
N THR A 122 14.15 11.11 3.58
CA THR A 122 14.17 11.45 5.01
C THR A 122 13.51 10.37 5.88
N TYR A 123 12.40 9.81 5.39
CA TYR A 123 11.59 8.81 6.08
C TYR A 123 11.66 7.46 5.36
N GLN A 124 12.80 6.76 5.51
CA GLN A 124 12.92 5.39 5.04
C GLN A 124 11.94 4.48 5.80
N GLN A 125 11.08 3.78 5.09
CA GLN A 125 10.09 2.89 5.69
C GLN A 125 10.74 1.74 6.46
N ASP A 126 10.36 1.54 7.71
CA ASP A 126 10.69 0.33 8.48
C ASP A 126 9.93 -0.87 7.91
N VAL A 127 8.71 -0.64 7.42
CA VAL A 127 7.92 -1.59 6.67
C VAL A 127 7.08 -0.87 5.61
N GLN A 128 7.01 -1.43 4.40
CA GLN A 128 6.06 -1.01 3.36
C GLN A 128 4.97 -2.06 3.20
N VAL A 129 3.73 -1.68 3.49
CA VAL A 129 2.56 -2.52 3.21
C VAL A 129 2.18 -2.41 1.75
N LEU A 130 1.92 -3.54 1.11
CA LEU A 130 1.48 -3.63 -0.28
C LEU A 130 0.24 -4.52 -0.39
N GLY A 131 -0.72 -4.12 -1.21
CA GLY A 131 -1.63 -5.03 -1.87
C GLY A 131 -0.99 -5.62 -3.13
N LEU A 132 -1.70 -6.52 -3.80
CA LEU A 132 -1.28 -7.11 -5.07
C LEU A 132 -2.40 -7.02 -6.09
N GLY A 133 -2.14 -6.39 -7.22
CA GLY A 133 -3.06 -6.39 -8.35
C GLY A 133 -3.20 -7.79 -8.98
N SER A 134 -4.32 -8.09 -9.63
CA SER A 134 -4.52 -9.36 -10.33
C SER A 134 -3.56 -9.55 -11.52
N ASN A 135 -3.06 -8.44 -12.08
CA ASN A 135 -2.03 -8.41 -13.12
C ASN A 135 -0.60 -8.28 -12.57
N GLY A 136 -0.43 -8.31 -11.24
CA GLY A 136 0.86 -8.22 -10.56
C GLY A 136 1.36 -6.79 -10.29
N HIS A 137 0.53 -5.76 -10.45
CA HIS A 137 0.92 -4.40 -10.07
C HIS A 137 1.05 -4.23 -8.55
N ILE A 138 1.91 -3.32 -8.13
CA ILE A 138 2.10 -2.86 -6.74
C ILE A 138 2.07 -1.34 -6.69
N GLY A 139 1.23 -0.75 -5.82
CA GLY A 139 0.80 0.65 -5.97
C GLY A 139 0.14 0.83 -7.32
N PHE A 140 0.36 1.94 -8.00
CA PHE A 140 -0.04 2.11 -9.40
C PHE A 140 1.09 1.81 -10.41
N ASN A 141 2.05 0.94 -10.02
CA ASN A 141 3.09 0.47 -10.95
C ASN A 141 2.55 -0.71 -11.75
N GLU A 142 1.96 -0.41 -12.92
CA GLU A 142 1.37 -1.36 -13.85
C GLU A 142 2.45 -2.16 -14.63
N PRO A 143 2.08 -3.30 -15.26
CA PRO A 143 2.99 -4.03 -16.14
C PRO A 143 3.72 -3.14 -17.13
N GLY A 144 5.04 -3.28 -17.22
CA GLY A 144 5.92 -2.44 -18.03
C GLY A 144 6.59 -1.31 -17.26
N THR A 145 6.20 -1.00 -16.01
CA THR A 145 6.85 0.01 -15.18
C THR A 145 8.31 -0.37 -14.91
N PRO A 146 9.29 0.51 -15.22
CA PRO A 146 10.71 0.24 -14.94
C PRO A 146 10.98 0.06 -13.45
N PHE A 147 11.81 -0.92 -13.07
CA PHE A 147 12.17 -1.16 -11.67
C PHE A 147 12.93 0.00 -11.01
N GLY A 148 13.55 0.86 -11.81
CA GLY A 148 14.23 2.07 -11.33
C GLY A 148 13.30 3.28 -11.11
N SER A 149 11.97 3.15 -11.35
CA SER A 149 11.02 4.25 -11.19
C SER A 149 10.96 4.75 -9.75
N VAL A 150 10.93 6.07 -9.60
CA VAL A 150 10.65 6.78 -8.34
C VAL A 150 9.23 7.33 -8.37
N THR A 151 8.81 8.09 -7.38
CA THR A 151 7.46 8.69 -7.38
C THR A 151 7.21 9.44 -8.69
N HIS A 152 6.10 9.14 -9.33
CA HIS A 152 5.77 9.64 -10.67
C HIS A 152 4.25 9.77 -10.86
N LEU A 153 3.89 10.54 -11.88
CA LEU A 153 2.52 10.64 -12.37
C LEU A 153 2.19 9.41 -13.21
N VAL A 154 1.05 8.81 -12.95
CA VAL A 154 0.56 7.59 -13.63
C VAL A 154 -0.77 7.90 -14.30
N ASP A 155 -0.92 7.52 -15.57
CA ASP A 155 -2.22 7.42 -16.22
C ASP A 155 -2.87 6.09 -15.82
N LEU A 156 -4.09 6.16 -15.25
CA LEU A 156 -4.80 4.96 -14.79
C LEU A 156 -5.30 4.13 -15.97
N ALA A 157 -5.12 2.82 -15.87
CA ALA A 157 -5.68 1.89 -16.86
C ALA A 157 -7.21 1.97 -16.89
N GLU A 158 -7.81 1.79 -18.07
CA GLU A 158 -9.27 1.80 -18.22
C GLU A 158 -9.97 0.77 -17.32
N SER A 159 -9.36 -0.39 -17.11
CA SER A 159 -9.84 -1.40 -16.17
C SER A 159 -9.90 -0.86 -14.75
N THR A 160 -8.87 -0.14 -14.30
CA THR A 160 -8.80 0.48 -12.97
C THR A 160 -9.87 1.57 -12.82
N ILE A 161 -10.05 2.42 -13.84
CA ILE A 161 -11.10 3.45 -13.86
C ILE A 161 -12.49 2.79 -13.76
N LYS A 162 -12.73 1.73 -14.53
CA LYS A 162 -13.99 0.99 -14.50
C LYS A 162 -14.24 0.32 -13.15
N ASP A 163 -13.23 -0.33 -12.58
CA ASP A 163 -13.34 -0.99 -11.27
C ASP A 163 -13.63 0.02 -10.15
N ASN A 164 -13.09 1.23 -10.25
CA ASN A 164 -13.28 2.28 -9.27
C ASN A 164 -14.55 3.11 -9.50
N SER A 165 -15.19 3.03 -10.67
CA SER A 165 -16.40 3.79 -10.99
C SER A 165 -17.56 3.54 -10.02
N ARG A 166 -17.62 2.38 -9.40
CA ARG A 166 -18.59 2.03 -8.35
C ARG A 166 -18.50 2.90 -7.10
N LEU A 167 -17.39 3.60 -6.91
CA LEU A 167 -17.11 4.46 -5.74
C LEU A 167 -17.50 5.93 -6.02
N PHE A 168 -17.82 6.29 -7.27
CA PHE A 168 -18.15 7.64 -7.72
C PHE A 168 -19.59 7.69 -8.24
N GLN A 169 -20.16 8.90 -8.36
CA GLN A 169 -21.52 9.05 -8.89
C GLN A 169 -21.61 8.73 -10.38
N SER A 170 -20.52 8.98 -11.11
CA SER A 170 -20.39 8.63 -12.53
C SER A 170 -18.96 8.24 -12.87
N ILE A 171 -18.77 7.52 -13.99
CA ILE A 171 -17.43 7.16 -14.48
C ILE A 171 -16.61 8.39 -14.89
N ASP A 172 -17.27 9.50 -15.21
CA ASP A 172 -16.58 10.74 -15.61
C ASP A 172 -15.96 11.46 -14.42
N GLU A 173 -16.41 11.18 -13.20
CA GLU A 173 -15.85 11.70 -11.96
C GLU A 173 -14.65 10.90 -11.47
N VAL A 174 -14.43 9.69 -12.01
CA VAL A 174 -13.27 8.88 -11.62
C VAL A 174 -12.00 9.57 -12.11
N PRO A 175 -11.02 9.83 -11.23
CA PRO A 175 -9.73 10.38 -11.64
C PRO A 175 -9.07 9.53 -12.72
N ARG A 176 -8.42 10.19 -13.67
CA ARG A 176 -7.71 9.54 -14.77
C ARG A 176 -6.23 9.35 -14.48
N GLN A 177 -5.73 10.03 -13.45
CA GLN A 177 -4.31 10.05 -13.07
C GLN A 177 -4.16 9.89 -11.57
N ALA A 178 -3.00 9.39 -11.17
CA ALA A 178 -2.56 9.30 -9.78
C ALA A 178 -1.08 9.65 -9.65
N LEU A 179 -0.68 10.11 -8.47
CA LEU A 179 0.71 10.16 -8.05
C LEU A 179 1.03 8.86 -7.29
N SER A 180 2.05 8.14 -7.70
CA SER A 180 2.40 6.85 -7.08
C SER A 180 3.89 6.74 -6.79
N MET A 181 4.23 6.18 -5.62
CA MET A 181 5.59 5.71 -5.38
C MET A 181 6.01 4.76 -6.49
N GLY A 182 7.19 4.97 -7.04
CA GLY A 182 7.79 4.05 -7.98
C GLY A 182 8.35 2.80 -7.30
N ILE A 183 8.67 1.80 -8.08
CA ILE A 183 9.19 0.51 -7.60
C ILE A 183 10.48 0.70 -6.79
N LYS A 184 11.37 1.61 -7.20
CA LYS A 184 12.60 1.91 -6.45
C LYS A 184 12.30 2.44 -5.04
N ASN A 185 11.29 3.30 -4.86
CA ASN A 185 10.90 3.79 -3.53
C ASN A 185 10.39 2.64 -2.64
N ILE A 186 9.58 1.74 -3.21
CA ILE A 186 9.07 0.55 -2.51
C ILE A 186 10.22 -0.36 -2.10
N MET A 187 11.16 -0.64 -3.01
CA MET A 187 12.31 -1.52 -2.78
C MET A 187 13.34 -0.95 -1.80
N ASN A 188 13.29 0.35 -1.50
CA ASN A 188 14.14 0.99 -0.51
C ASN A 188 13.65 0.78 0.94
N ALA A 189 12.46 0.25 1.17
CA ALA A 189 11.96 -0.07 2.50
C ALA A 189 12.87 -1.10 3.19
N LYS A 190 12.99 -1.06 4.53
CA LYS A 190 13.77 -2.06 5.30
C LYS A 190 13.10 -3.43 5.26
N SER A 191 11.78 -3.46 5.22
CA SER A 191 10.98 -4.66 5.04
C SER A 191 9.72 -4.37 4.21
N ILE A 192 9.18 -5.41 3.58
CA ILE A 192 7.96 -5.32 2.79
C ILE A 192 6.98 -6.37 3.30
N LEU A 193 5.73 -5.93 3.50
CA LEU A 193 4.61 -6.78 3.89
C LEU A 193 3.57 -6.75 2.78
N VAL A 194 3.39 -7.88 2.08
CA VAL A 194 2.35 -8.04 1.06
C VAL A 194 1.15 -8.75 1.66
N VAL A 195 -0.04 -8.16 1.55
CA VAL A 195 -1.31 -8.74 2.02
C VAL A 195 -2.20 -9.04 0.82
N VAL A 196 -2.58 -10.31 0.66
CA VAL A 196 -3.30 -10.77 -0.53
C VAL A 196 -4.40 -11.76 -0.14
N SER A 197 -5.60 -11.55 -0.66
CA SER A 197 -6.74 -12.44 -0.45
C SER A 197 -7.54 -12.63 -1.73
N GLY A 198 -8.05 -13.84 -1.92
CA GLY A 198 -8.97 -14.20 -2.97
C GLY A 198 -8.35 -14.90 -4.18
N LYS A 199 -9.13 -15.80 -4.76
CA LYS A 199 -8.72 -16.71 -5.84
C LYS A 199 -8.27 -15.98 -7.12
N ASN A 200 -8.85 -14.80 -7.39
CA ASN A 200 -8.46 -13.96 -8.54
C ASN A 200 -7.04 -13.41 -8.45
N LYS A 201 -6.37 -13.55 -7.31
CA LYS A 201 -4.98 -13.16 -7.08
C LYS A 201 -3.97 -14.31 -7.23
N ALA A 202 -4.44 -15.55 -7.33
CA ALA A 202 -3.58 -16.74 -7.30
C ALA A 202 -2.48 -16.73 -8.38
N GLN A 203 -2.80 -16.32 -9.60
CA GLN A 203 -1.82 -16.24 -10.68
C GLN A 203 -0.75 -15.16 -10.42
N ALA A 204 -1.15 -14.00 -9.89
CA ALA A 204 -0.22 -12.94 -9.52
C ALA A 204 0.67 -13.33 -8.33
N VAL A 205 0.11 -14.01 -7.34
CA VAL A 205 0.87 -14.57 -6.20
C VAL A 205 1.89 -15.60 -6.69
N TYR A 206 1.49 -16.53 -7.56
CA TYR A 206 2.41 -17.50 -8.16
C TYR A 206 3.55 -16.79 -8.91
N GLY A 207 3.22 -15.86 -9.79
CA GLY A 207 4.23 -15.10 -10.56
C GLY A 207 5.17 -14.29 -9.66
N MET A 208 4.66 -13.65 -8.60
CA MET A 208 5.47 -12.91 -7.63
C MET A 208 6.43 -13.81 -6.86
N VAL A 209 6.02 -15.03 -6.49
CA VAL A 209 6.80 -15.91 -5.60
C VAL A 209 7.70 -16.87 -6.37
N LYS A 210 7.24 -17.40 -7.52
CA LYS A 210 7.87 -18.50 -8.28
C LYS A 210 8.23 -18.13 -9.72
N GLY A 211 7.65 -17.04 -10.25
CA GLY A 211 7.85 -16.64 -11.64
C GLY A 211 9.20 -15.96 -11.87
N GLU A 212 9.46 -15.63 -13.13
CA GLU A 212 10.62 -14.82 -13.52
C GLU A 212 10.47 -13.38 -13.04
N VAL A 213 11.60 -12.75 -12.68
CA VAL A 213 11.62 -11.32 -12.36
C VAL A 213 11.52 -10.53 -13.67
N THR A 214 10.39 -9.86 -13.87
CA THR A 214 10.09 -9.12 -15.09
C THR A 214 9.23 -7.90 -14.83
N THR A 215 9.41 -6.85 -15.60
CA THR A 215 8.53 -5.66 -15.55
C THR A 215 7.10 -5.97 -15.98
N ASN A 216 6.86 -7.05 -16.72
CA ASN A 216 5.51 -7.50 -17.08
C ASN A 216 4.69 -8.00 -15.90
N LEU A 217 5.33 -8.28 -14.77
CA LEU A 217 4.73 -8.58 -13.48
C LEU A 217 5.51 -7.81 -12.40
N PRO A 218 5.18 -6.53 -12.16
CA PRO A 218 5.97 -5.64 -11.31
C PRO A 218 6.29 -6.22 -9.93
N ALA A 219 5.34 -6.91 -9.30
CA ALA A 219 5.54 -7.55 -8.00
C ALA A 219 6.63 -8.62 -8.01
N SER A 220 7.04 -9.14 -9.17
CA SER A 220 8.11 -10.14 -9.27
C SER A 220 9.46 -9.61 -8.77
N VAL A 221 9.70 -8.29 -8.83
CA VAL A 221 10.91 -7.65 -8.33
C VAL A 221 11.10 -7.86 -6.82
N LEU A 222 10.02 -8.09 -6.07
CA LEU A 222 10.07 -8.35 -4.64
C LEU A 222 10.90 -9.58 -4.28
N GLN A 223 11.14 -10.50 -5.23
CA GLN A 223 12.07 -11.63 -5.06
C GLN A 223 13.50 -11.16 -4.80
N LEU A 224 13.88 -9.98 -5.27
CA LEU A 224 15.22 -9.40 -5.10
C LEU A 224 15.37 -8.62 -3.77
N HIS A 225 14.29 -8.38 -3.05
CA HIS A 225 14.35 -7.68 -1.78
C HIS A 225 14.70 -8.64 -0.63
N PRO A 226 15.65 -8.27 0.27
CA PRO A 226 16.15 -9.19 1.31
C PRO A 226 15.09 -9.56 2.36
N ASN A 227 14.10 -8.71 2.61
CA ASN A 227 13.14 -8.88 3.70
C ASN A 227 11.70 -8.66 3.23
N VAL A 228 11.09 -9.69 2.62
CA VAL A 228 9.69 -9.67 2.19
C VAL A 228 8.91 -10.75 2.93
N THR A 229 7.80 -10.36 3.51
CA THR A 229 6.78 -11.29 4.05
C THR A 229 5.51 -11.14 3.23
N VAL A 230 5.02 -12.24 2.69
CA VAL A 230 3.72 -12.34 2.00
C VAL A 230 2.77 -13.07 2.94
N ILE A 231 1.64 -12.45 3.28
CA ILE A 231 0.55 -13.11 3.97
C ILE A 231 -0.61 -13.23 2.99
N CYS A 232 -1.02 -14.43 2.68
CA CYS A 232 -2.09 -14.70 1.74
C CYS A 232 -3.03 -15.78 2.28
N ASP A 233 -4.31 -15.70 1.90
CA ASP A 233 -5.24 -16.77 2.19
C ASP A 233 -5.04 -17.97 1.26
N LYS A 234 -5.70 -19.08 1.58
CA LYS A 234 -5.63 -20.33 0.78
C LYS A 234 -6.06 -20.13 -0.66
N ASP A 235 -7.03 -19.25 -0.90
CA ASP A 235 -7.53 -18.96 -2.25
C ASP A 235 -6.48 -18.26 -3.08
N ALA A 236 -5.83 -17.23 -2.53
CA ALA A 236 -4.74 -16.52 -3.20
C ALA A 236 -3.48 -17.40 -3.36
N ALA A 237 -3.25 -18.35 -2.44
CA ALA A 237 -2.14 -19.30 -2.48
C ALA A 237 -2.40 -20.57 -3.32
N SER A 238 -3.57 -20.70 -3.95
CA SER A 238 -4.03 -21.96 -4.57
C SER A 238 -3.17 -22.48 -5.73
N LEU A 239 -2.21 -21.70 -6.21
CA LEU A 239 -1.25 -22.10 -7.25
C LEU A 239 0.20 -22.24 -6.73
N LEU A 240 0.46 -22.02 -5.42
CA LEU A 240 1.78 -22.20 -4.80
C LEU A 240 2.04 -23.66 -4.45
#